data_6a6183c973a3392a3c99823b459f4d7d
#
_entry.id   6a6183c973a3392a3c99823b459f4d7d
#
_cell.length_a   1.000
_cell.length_b   1.000
_cell.length_c   1.000
_cell.angle_alpha   90.00
_cell.angle_beta   90.00
_cell.angle_gamma   90.00
#
_symmetry.space_group_name_H-M   'P 1'
#
loop_
_entity.id
_entity.type
_entity.pdbx_description
1 polymer ?
#
loop_
_entity_poly.entity_id
_entity_poly.type
_entity_poly.pdbx_seq_one_letter_code
_entity_poly.pdbx_strand_id
1 'polypeptide(L)'
;TDLKHMLSVNPLCPAYVAAPGPAARAASDVATGTTAVSAEWQSFTGGLVEIGHQGETFAFDNESPRHQVFLRPFQLARRLVSNRDYLAFIADGGYARHELWLSEGWDRVNHGGWRAPLYWRQADGDSGGWQEFTLHGLQALDLDAPVSHVSFFEADAYARWADARLPTEAEWEHAASEVCDTPPVQPPDSAALHPHAAGKEAGGL
;
A
#
# COMPACT_ATOMS: atom_id res chain seq x y z
N THR A 1 -4.04 -5.44 -14.36
CA THR A 1 -5.00 -4.46 -13.78
C THR A 1 -6.34 -4.56 -14.49
N ASP A 2 -6.41 -4.44 -15.79
CA ASP A 2 -7.66 -4.45 -16.59
C ASP A 2 -8.43 -5.76 -16.41
N LEU A 3 -7.74 -6.90 -16.48
CA LEU A 3 -8.37 -8.20 -16.24
C LEU A 3 -9.01 -8.29 -14.85
N LYS A 4 -8.27 -7.85 -13.80
CA LYS A 4 -8.81 -7.83 -12.43
C LYS A 4 -10.06 -6.94 -12.36
N HIS A 5 -10.02 -5.77 -13.00
CA HIS A 5 -11.15 -4.85 -13.00
C HIS A 5 -12.37 -5.46 -13.73
N MET A 6 -12.17 -6.03 -14.91
CA MET A 6 -13.25 -6.70 -15.65
C MET A 6 -13.91 -7.82 -14.85
N LEU A 7 -13.12 -8.62 -14.15
CA LEU A 7 -13.64 -9.70 -13.32
C LEU A 7 -14.36 -9.18 -12.06
N SER A 8 -13.89 -8.07 -11.47
CA SER A 8 -14.44 -7.50 -10.24
C SER A 8 -15.85 -6.93 -10.42
N VAL A 9 -16.21 -6.47 -11.62
CA VAL A 9 -17.56 -5.97 -11.94
C VAL A 9 -18.55 -7.08 -12.27
N ASN A 10 -18.08 -8.32 -12.43
CA ASN A 10 -18.96 -9.48 -12.59
C ASN A 10 -19.62 -9.82 -11.23
N PRO A 11 -20.96 -9.91 -11.16
CA PRO A 11 -21.66 -10.25 -9.89
C PRO A 11 -21.24 -11.56 -9.26
N LEU A 12 -20.75 -12.51 -10.06
CA LEU A 12 -20.27 -13.81 -9.59
C LEU A 12 -18.85 -13.77 -9.02
N CYS A 13 -18.15 -12.63 -9.14
CA CYS A 13 -16.77 -12.45 -8.67
C CYS A 13 -15.85 -13.63 -9.01
N PRO A 14 -15.76 -14.05 -10.29
CA PRO A 14 -15.05 -15.27 -10.67
C PRO A 14 -13.55 -15.13 -10.42
N ALA A 15 -12.91 -16.19 -9.93
CA ALA A 15 -11.47 -16.28 -9.86
C ALA A 15 -10.87 -16.47 -11.25
N TYR A 16 -9.74 -15.80 -11.54
CA TYR A 16 -8.94 -16.05 -12.74
C TYR A 16 -8.03 -17.28 -12.55
N VAL A 17 -7.49 -17.44 -11.36
CA VAL A 17 -6.67 -18.60 -10.95
C VAL A 17 -7.25 -19.16 -9.66
N ALA A 18 -7.30 -20.47 -9.53
CA ALA A 18 -7.72 -21.10 -8.28
C ALA A 18 -6.87 -20.58 -7.11
N ALA A 19 -7.53 -20.28 -5.99
CA ALA A 19 -6.81 -19.90 -4.77
C ALA A 19 -5.86 -21.07 -4.41
N PRO A 20 -4.59 -20.77 -4.02
CA PRO A 20 -3.76 -21.79 -3.42
C PRO A 20 -4.53 -22.38 -2.24
N GLY A 21 -4.56 -23.72 -2.16
CA GLY A 21 -5.30 -24.42 -1.12
C GLY A 21 -5.00 -23.81 0.26
N PRO A 22 -5.80 -24.11 1.30
CA PRO A 22 -5.66 -23.50 2.62
C PRO A 22 -4.35 -23.96 3.29
N ALA A 23 -3.23 -23.41 2.81
CA ALA A 23 -2.03 -23.33 3.62
C ALA A 23 -2.40 -22.41 4.78
N ALA A 24 -2.52 -23.02 5.98
CA ALA A 24 -2.87 -22.42 7.23
C ALA A 24 -2.69 -20.89 7.29
N ARG A 25 -3.68 -20.14 6.84
CA ARG A 25 -3.85 -18.75 7.24
C ARG A 25 -4.33 -18.83 8.68
N ALA A 26 -3.39 -18.73 9.62
CA ALA A 26 -3.74 -18.49 11.00
C ALA A 26 -4.59 -17.22 10.99
N ALA A 27 -5.87 -17.39 11.34
CA ALA A 27 -6.73 -16.28 11.69
C ALA A 27 -6.05 -15.62 12.89
N SER A 28 -5.30 -14.54 12.62
CA SER A 28 -4.82 -13.70 13.69
C SER A 28 -6.06 -13.06 14.30
N ASP A 29 -6.29 -13.36 15.58
CA ASP A 29 -7.37 -12.84 16.38
C ASP A 29 -7.53 -11.34 16.14
N VAL A 30 -8.76 -10.96 15.79
CA VAL A 30 -9.18 -9.57 15.73
C VAL A 30 -9.11 -9.02 17.15
N ALA A 31 -7.93 -8.61 17.58
CA ALA A 31 -7.82 -7.76 18.75
C ALA A 31 -8.43 -6.40 18.36
N THR A 32 -9.63 -6.16 18.84
CA THR A 32 -10.29 -4.86 18.85
C THR A 32 -9.53 -3.92 19.79
N GLY A 33 -8.35 -3.52 19.36
CA GLY A 33 -7.53 -2.51 20.01
C GLY A 33 -7.15 -1.47 18.98
N THR A 34 -7.78 -0.30 19.07
CA THR A 34 -7.42 0.90 18.32
C THR A 34 -6.06 1.40 18.84
N THR A 35 -5.02 0.65 18.59
CA THR A 35 -3.66 1.12 18.82
C THR A 35 -3.07 1.36 17.45
N ALA A 36 -2.90 2.61 17.09
CA ALA A 36 -2.07 2.97 15.95
C ALA A 36 -0.74 2.22 16.14
N VAL A 37 -0.47 1.28 15.23
CA VAL A 37 0.76 0.51 15.30
C VAL A 37 1.88 1.51 15.08
N SER A 38 2.71 1.69 16.11
CA SER A 38 3.88 2.55 16.04
C SER A 38 4.72 2.10 14.85
N ALA A 39 4.70 2.88 13.78
CA ALA A 39 5.56 2.64 12.65
C ALA A 39 7.01 2.79 13.11
N GLU A 40 7.84 1.79 12.89
CA GLU A 40 9.28 1.97 13.03
C GLU A 40 9.76 2.90 11.93
N TRP A 41 10.41 4.00 12.32
CA TRP A 41 10.89 5.01 11.39
C TRP A 41 12.40 4.89 11.20
N GLN A 42 12.82 4.90 9.93
CA GLN A 42 14.21 5.03 9.53
C GLN A 42 14.50 6.50 9.26
N SER A 43 15.54 7.04 9.93
CA SER A 43 15.98 8.42 9.73
C SER A 43 17.04 8.53 8.64
N PHE A 44 16.92 9.55 7.80
CA PHE A 44 17.86 9.91 6.75
C PHE A 44 18.32 11.34 6.97
N THR A 45 19.63 11.58 6.90
CA THR A 45 20.21 12.91 7.14
C THR A 45 19.96 13.89 6.01
N GLY A 46 19.64 13.37 4.82
CA GLY A 46 19.53 14.20 3.63
C GLY A 46 20.87 14.81 3.20
N GLY A 47 20.80 15.99 2.59
CA GLY A 47 21.95 16.68 2.01
C GLY A 47 21.83 16.80 0.50
N LEU A 48 22.95 17.06 -0.17
CA LEU A 48 23.01 17.07 -1.63
C LEU A 48 23.20 15.62 -2.12
N VAL A 49 22.18 15.06 -2.77
CA VAL A 49 22.15 13.68 -3.25
C VAL A 49 21.99 13.65 -4.76
N GLU A 50 22.41 12.59 -5.40
CA GLU A 50 22.20 12.36 -6.82
C GLU A 50 21.05 11.37 -7.02
N ILE A 51 20.09 11.74 -7.85
CA ILE A 51 18.95 10.91 -8.24
C ILE A 51 18.87 10.79 -9.75
N GLY A 52 18.16 9.76 -10.20
CA GLY A 52 17.98 9.48 -11.61
C GLY A 52 19.02 8.52 -12.20
N HIS A 53 18.75 8.09 -13.42
CA HIS A 53 19.54 7.10 -14.12
C HIS A 53 20.72 7.75 -14.87
N GLN A 54 21.86 7.06 -14.85
CA GLN A 54 23.03 7.35 -15.67
C GLN A 54 23.64 6.04 -16.17
N GLY A 55 23.81 5.91 -17.48
CA GLY A 55 24.41 4.74 -18.10
C GLY A 55 23.70 4.28 -19.36
N GLU A 56 24.11 3.13 -19.89
CA GLU A 56 23.58 2.53 -21.12
C GLU A 56 22.55 1.41 -20.84
N THR A 57 22.26 1.14 -19.56
CA THR A 57 21.23 0.16 -19.18
C THR A 57 19.84 0.73 -19.44
N PHE A 58 18.84 -0.16 -19.52
CA PHE A 58 17.46 0.29 -19.71
C PHE A 58 17.01 1.19 -18.56
N ALA A 59 16.45 2.33 -18.91
CA ALA A 59 15.72 3.24 -18.02
C ALA A 59 14.57 3.88 -18.81
N PHE A 60 13.55 4.37 -18.11
CA PHE A 60 12.52 5.17 -18.76
C PHE A 60 13.04 6.58 -19.03
N ASP A 61 12.46 7.26 -20.00
CA ASP A 61 12.87 8.60 -20.45
C ASP A 61 12.81 9.65 -19.35
N ASN A 62 11.88 9.52 -18.41
CA ASN A 62 11.70 10.39 -17.26
C ASN A 62 12.69 10.15 -16.09
N GLU A 63 13.47 9.05 -16.15
CA GLU A 63 14.50 8.75 -15.14
C GLU A 63 15.84 9.42 -15.44
N SER A 64 15.99 10.03 -16.60
CA SER A 64 17.23 10.68 -17.05
C SER A 64 17.05 12.17 -17.30
N PRO A 65 18.12 12.97 -17.16
CA PRO A 65 19.48 12.62 -16.72
C PRO A 65 19.60 12.52 -15.19
N ARG A 66 20.63 11.83 -14.71
CA ARG A 66 21.03 11.87 -13.30
C ARG A 66 21.38 13.32 -12.91
N HIS A 67 20.85 13.79 -11.79
CA HIS A 67 20.99 15.17 -11.34
C HIS A 67 21.03 15.29 -9.82
N GLN A 68 21.47 16.44 -9.32
CA GLN A 68 21.59 16.70 -7.90
C GLN A 68 20.32 17.33 -7.35
N VAL A 69 19.87 16.83 -6.19
CA VAL A 69 18.75 17.35 -5.43
C VAL A 69 19.15 17.54 -3.97
N PHE A 70 18.74 18.65 -3.36
CA PHE A 70 18.93 18.84 -1.93
C PHE A 70 17.73 18.29 -1.15
N LEU A 71 17.99 17.31 -0.30
CA LEU A 71 17.00 16.75 0.62
C LEU A 71 17.20 17.32 2.03
N ARG A 72 16.12 17.70 2.67
CA ARG A 72 16.12 17.96 4.11
C ARG A 72 16.16 16.63 4.87
N PRO A 73 16.62 16.60 6.14
CA PRO A 73 16.47 15.41 6.96
C PRO A 73 15.02 14.93 6.97
N PHE A 74 14.80 13.64 6.80
CA PHE A 74 13.47 13.05 6.76
C PHE A 74 13.46 11.69 7.43
N GLN A 75 12.27 11.14 7.63
CA GLN A 75 12.05 9.79 8.12
C GLN A 75 11.13 9.05 7.16
N LEU A 76 11.42 7.78 6.93
CA LEU A 76 10.59 6.88 6.15
C LEU A 76 10.19 5.68 7.01
N ALA A 77 8.94 5.26 6.92
CA ALA A 77 8.49 4.06 7.61
C ALA A 77 9.21 2.81 7.07
N ARG A 78 9.66 1.94 7.96
CA ARG A 78 10.42 0.73 7.59
C ARG A 78 9.55 -0.33 6.90
N ARG A 79 8.24 -0.20 6.98
CA ARG A 79 7.29 -1.11 6.33
C ARG A 79 6.22 -0.35 5.57
N LEU A 80 5.62 -1.01 4.62
CA LEU A 80 4.43 -0.50 3.93
C LEU A 80 3.24 -0.43 4.91
N VAL A 81 2.29 0.45 4.61
CA VAL A 81 1.01 0.52 5.33
C VAL A 81 0.25 -0.79 5.11
N SER A 82 -0.09 -1.46 6.18
CA SER A 82 -0.85 -2.71 6.11
C SER A 82 -2.36 -2.47 5.98
N ASN A 83 -3.09 -3.50 5.58
CA ASN A 83 -4.55 -3.46 5.56
C ASN A 83 -5.13 -3.19 6.96
N ARG A 84 -4.48 -3.68 8.01
CA ARG A 84 -4.84 -3.40 9.41
C ARG A 84 -4.74 -1.91 9.75
N ASP A 85 -3.63 -1.28 9.37
CA ASP A 85 -3.43 0.16 9.60
C ASP A 85 -4.48 0.97 8.85
N TYR A 86 -4.76 0.57 7.61
CA TYR A 86 -5.74 1.28 6.78
C TYR A 86 -7.19 1.08 7.29
N LEU A 87 -7.50 -0.08 7.86
CA LEU A 87 -8.78 -0.29 8.55
C LEU A 87 -8.95 0.62 9.77
N ALA A 88 -7.88 0.89 10.51
CA ALA A 88 -7.94 1.85 11.62
C ALA A 88 -8.30 3.26 11.13
N PHE A 89 -7.74 3.71 10.00
CA PHE A 89 -8.12 4.95 9.33
C PHE A 89 -9.60 4.98 8.93
N ILE A 90 -10.10 3.90 8.35
CA ILE A 90 -11.53 3.77 7.98
C ILE A 90 -12.41 3.83 9.24
N ALA A 91 -12.06 3.07 10.29
CA ALA A 91 -12.81 3.00 11.53
C ALA A 91 -12.86 4.34 12.29
N ASP A 92 -11.80 5.15 12.19
CA ASP A 92 -11.75 6.52 12.73
C ASP A 92 -12.51 7.54 11.87
N GLY A 93 -13.23 7.07 10.85
CA GLY A 93 -14.04 7.91 9.98
C GLY A 93 -13.22 8.68 8.92
N GLY A 94 -12.06 8.20 8.52
CA GLY A 94 -11.17 8.87 7.57
C GLY A 94 -11.86 9.31 6.28
N TYR A 95 -12.81 8.52 5.78
CA TYR A 95 -13.59 8.87 4.59
C TYR A 95 -14.72 9.89 4.84
N ALA A 96 -14.96 10.30 6.08
CA ALA A 96 -15.95 11.31 6.45
C ALA A 96 -15.31 12.63 6.92
N ARG A 97 -13.99 12.69 7.03
CA ARG A 97 -13.22 13.81 7.57
C ARG A 97 -12.60 14.62 6.44
N HIS A 98 -13.31 15.65 5.97
CA HIS A 98 -12.91 16.47 4.81
C HIS A 98 -11.53 17.14 4.99
N GLU A 99 -11.13 17.44 6.21
CA GLU A 99 -9.85 18.10 6.53
C GLU A 99 -8.61 17.24 6.18
N LEU A 100 -8.79 15.94 6.00
CA LEU A 100 -7.71 15.03 5.62
C LEU A 100 -7.48 14.99 4.11
N TRP A 101 -8.44 15.43 3.31
CA TRP A 101 -8.44 15.22 1.87
C TRP A 101 -8.04 16.48 1.09
N LEU A 102 -7.35 16.28 0.00
CA LEU A 102 -7.26 17.31 -1.04
C LEU A 102 -8.64 17.52 -1.68
N SER A 103 -8.93 18.74 -2.12
CA SER A 103 -10.28 19.13 -2.61
C SER A 103 -10.81 18.19 -3.71
N GLU A 104 -10.00 17.86 -4.70
CA GLU A 104 -10.40 16.92 -5.75
C GLU A 104 -10.66 15.51 -5.19
N GLY A 105 -9.84 15.06 -4.25
CA GLY A 105 -10.04 13.77 -3.57
C GLY A 105 -11.35 13.74 -2.79
N TRP A 106 -11.66 14.83 -2.08
CA TRP A 106 -12.92 14.97 -1.37
C TRP A 106 -14.15 14.94 -2.30
N ASP A 107 -14.07 15.62 -3.44
CA ASP A 107 -15.12 15.56 -4.45
C ASP A 107 -15.32 14.14 -4.98
N ARG A 108 -14.23 13.40 -5.24
CA ARG A 108 -14.30 11.98 -5.68
C ARG A 108 -14.94 11.09 -4.62
N VAL A 109 -14.57 11.24 -3.34
CA VAL A 109 -15.17 10.51 -2.22
C VAL A 109 -16.68 10.71 -2.16
N ASN A 110 -17.13 11.97 -2.26
CA ASN A 110 -18.54 12.29 -2.15
C ASN A 110 -19.35 11.83 -3.37
N HIS A 111 -18.90 12.15 -4.59
CA HIS A 111 -19.61 11.78 -5.81
C HIS A 111 -19.57 10.28 -6.09
N GLY A 112 -18.43 9.63 -5.78
CA GLY A 112 -18.25 8.18 -5.96
C GLY A 112 -18.75 7.33 -4.81
N GLY A 113 -19.16 7.97 -3.69
CA GLY A 113 -19.61 7.26 -2.50
C GLY A 113 -18.53 6.37 -1.87
N TRP A 114 -17.25 6.74 -2.01
CA TRP A 114 -16.14 5.92 -1.54
C TRP A 114 -16.17 5.77 -0.02
N ARG A 115 -15.88 4.57 0.47
CA ARG A 115 -15.82 4.23 1.89
C ARG A 115 -14.65 3.34 2.25
N ALA A 116 -13.95 2.82 1.24
CA ALA A 116 -12.83 1.89 1.39
C ALA A 116 -12.03 1.85 0.06
N PRO A 117 -10.82 1.28 0.04
CA PRO A 117 -10.04 1.05 -1.16
C PRO A 117 -10.82 0.29 -2.24
N LEU A 118 -10.43 0.51 -3.49
CA LEU A 118 -11.01 -0.22 -4.62
C LEU A 118 -10.86 -1.73 -4.39
N TYR A 119 -11.94 -2.49 -4.68
CA TYR A 119 -12.07 -3.94 -4.50
C TYR A 119 -12.31 -4.42 -3.06
N TRP A 120 -12.30 -3.55 -2.06
CA TRP A 120 -12.72 -3.96 -0.73
C TRP A 120 -14.25 -3.96 -0.62
N ARG A 121 -14.78 -4.95 0.08
CA ARG A 121 -16.21 -5.12 0.34
C ARG A 121 -16.42 -5.58 1.77
N GLN A 122 -17.50 -5.15 2.38
CA GLN A 122 -17.96 -5.78 3.62
C GLN A 122 -18.70 -7.07 3.27
N ALA A 123 -18.41 -8.13 4.02
CA ALA A 123 -19.13 -9.39 3.87
C ALA A 123 -20.57 -9.21 4.38
N ASP A 124 -21.53 -9.83 3.68
CA ASP A 124 -22.92 -9.85 4.14
C ASP A 124 -23.06 -10.70 5.41
N GLY A 125 -23.80 -10.18 6.42
CA GLY A 125 -24.14 -10.90 7.63
C GLY A 125 -23.51 -10.35 8.92
N ASP A 126 -23.95 -10.88 10.07
CA ASP A 126 -23.59 -10.42 11.43
C ASP A 126 -22.10 -10.60 11.81
N SER A 127 -21.37 -11.39 11.07
CA SER A 127 -19.91 -11.59 11.24
C SER A 127 -19.07 -10.76 10.28
N GLY A 128 -19.64 -9.71 9.71
CA GLY A 128 -19.19 -8.86 8.62
C GLY A 128 -17.73 -8.41 8.62
N GLY A 129 -16.81 -9.32 8.32
CA GLY A 129 -15.42 -9.00 8.05
C GLY A 129 -15.23 -8.33 6.70
N TRP A 130 -14.08 -7.68 6.52
CA TRP A 130 -13.70 -7.14 5.22
C TRP A 130 -13.17 -8.24 4.30
N GLN A 131 -13.52 -8.12 3.04
CA GLN A 131 -13.07 -8.97 1.95
C GLN A 131 -12.44 -8.10 0.86
N GLU A 132 -11.49 -8.66 0.13
CA GLU A 132 -10.91 -8.04 -1.04
C GLU A 132 -11.09 -8.93 -2.26
N PHE A 133 -11.44 -8.31 -3.40
CA PHE A 133 -11.44 -9.03 -4.67
C PHE A 133 -10.02 -9.08 -5.23
N THR A 134 -9.52 -10.30 -5.45
CA THR A 134 -8.21 -10.59 -6.01
C THR A 134 -8.35 -11.38 -7.32
N LEU A 135 -7.25 -11.72 -7.98
CA LEU A 135 -7.28 -12.67 -9.11
C LEU A 135 -7.64 -14.11 -8.69
N HIS A 136 -7.65 -14.38 -7.39
CA HIS A 136 -8.19 -15.62 -6.82
C HIS A 136 -9.67 -15.50 -6.44
N GLY A 137 -10.38 -14.48 -6.92
CA GLY A 137 -11.75 -14.16 -6.54
C GLY A 137 -11.82 -13.37 -5.22
N LEU A 138 -12.98 -13.39 -4.59
CA LEU A 138 -13.23 -12.71 -3.33
C LEU A 138 -12.59 -13.50 -2.19
N GLN A 139 -11.70 -12.85 -1.44
CA GLN A 139 -10.96 -13.45 -0.34
C GLN A 139 -11.19 -12.65 0.96
N ALA A 140 -11.08 -13.30 2.11
CA ALA A 140 -10.99 -12.56 3.37
C ALA A 140 -9.76 -11.63 3.32
N LEU A 141 -9.92 -10.41 3.83
CA LEU A 141 -8.83 -9.44 3.85
C LEU A 141 -7.69 -9.91 4.74
N ASP A 142 -6.49 -10.02 4.17
CA ASP A 142 -5.28 -10.31 4.91
C ASP A 142 -4.82 -9.03 5.60
N LEU A 143 -4.96 -8.98 6.93
CA LEU A 143 -4.71 -7.76 7.71
C LEU A 143 -3.24 -7.32 7.70
N ASP A 144 -2.32 -8.25 7.52
CA ASP A 144 -0.88 -7.98 7.60
C ASP A 144 -0.26 -7.75 6.21
N ALA A 145 -1.04 -7.99 5.15
CA ALA A 145 -0.62 -7.63 3.80
C ALA A 145 -0.63 -6.10 3.58
N PRO A 146 0.23 -5.58 2.70
CA PRO A 146 0.21 -4.17 2.32
C PRO A 146 -1.13 -3.78 1.71
N VAL A 147 -1.66 -2.61 2.09
CA VAL A 147 -2.84 -2.06 1.44
C VAL A 147 -2.54 -1.78 -0.02
N SER A 148 -3.45 -2.16 -0.90
CA SER A 148 -3.31 -1.99 -2.34
C SER A 148 -4.56 -1.38 -2.96
N HIS A 149 -4.44 -0.90 -4.22
CA HIS A 149 -5.53 -0.28 -4.97
C HIS A 149 -6.14 0.96 -4.29
N VAL A 150 -5.31 1.71 -3.59
CA VAL A 150 -5.61 3.06 -3.09
C VAL A 150 -5.21 4.09 -4.14
N SER A 151 -5.99 5.13 -4.28
CA SER A 151 -5.63 6.30 -5.10
C SER A 151 -4.60 7.17 -4.38
N PHE A 152 -3.98 8.09 -5.11
CA PHE A 152 -3.12 9.11 -4.51
C PHE A 152 -3.84 9.90 -3.41
N PHE A 153 -5.10 10.27 -3.63
CA PHE A 153 -5.90 11.02 -2.64
C PHE A 153 -6.15 10.23 -1.36
N GLU A 154 -6.37 8.93 -1.47
CA GLU A 154 -6.55 8.02 -0.34
C GLU A 154 -5.26 7.85 0.45
N ALA A 155 -4.14 7.68 -0.27
CA ALA A 155 -2.82 7.56 0.36
C ALA A 155 -2.41 8.86 1.08
N ASP A 156 -2.64 10.03 0.48
CA ASP A 156 -2.38 11.34 1.09
C ASP A 156 -3.26 11.57 2.32
N ALA A 157 -4.56 11.25 2.24
CA ALA A 157 -5.48 11.38 3.37
C ALA A 157 -5.08 10.46 4.54
N TYR A 158 -4.70 9.23 4.25
CA TYR A 158 -4.15 8.33 5.27
C TYR A 158 -2.88 8.89 5.91
N ALA A 159 -1.94 9.38 5.10
CA ALA A 159 -0.70 9.95 5.61
C ALA A 159 -0.96 11.12 6.56
N ARG A 160 -1.86 12.05 6.19
CA ARG A 160 -2.28 13.16 7.05
C ARG A 160 -2.95 12.69 8.35
N TRP A 161 -3.79 11.66 8.27
CA TRP A 161 -4.41 11.06 9.45
C TRP A 161 -3.37 10.47 10.40
N ALA A 162 -2.30 9.90 9.85
CA ALA A 162 -1.19 9.32 10.62
C ALA A 162 -0.15 10.36 11.07
N ASP A 163 -0.44 11.66 10.96
CA ASP A 163 0.48 12.78 11.25
C ASP A 163 1.80 12.68 10.46
N ALA A 164 1.70 12.29 9.21
CA ALA A 164 2.79 12.09 8.27
C ALA A 164 2.47 12.70 6.90
N ARG A 165 3.32 12.46 5.93
CA ARG A 165 3.11 12.77 4.52
C ARG A 165 3.63 11.67 3.63
N LEU A 166 3.24 11.66 2.39
CA LEU A 166 3.89 10.82 1.38
C LEU A 166 5.34 11.28 1.15
N PRO A 167 6.28 10.36 0.93
CA PRO A 167 7.62 10.73 0.53
C PRO A 167 7.61 11.37 -0.86
N THR A 168 8.58 12.21 -1.14
CA THR A 168 8.87 12.61 -2.52
C THR A 168 9.60 11.49 -3.25
N GLU A 169 9.59 11.55 -4.58
CA GLU A 169 10.34 10.61 -5.42
C GLU A 169 11.82 10.58 -5.02
N ALA A 170 12.43 11.74 -4.85
CA ALA A 170 13.83 11.86 -4.49
C ALA A 170 14.15 11.30 -3.08
N GLU A 171 13.25 11.48 -2.12
CA GLU A 171 13.40 10.87 -0.79
C GLU A 171 13.32 9.35 -0.85
N TRP A 172 12.38 8.83 -1.65
CA TRP A 172 12.21 7.39 -1.82
C TRP A 172 13.40 6.76 -2.52
N GLU A 173 13.86 7.35 -3.64
CA GLU A 173 15.01 6.86 -4.39
C GLU A 173 16.29 6.88 -3.55
N HIS A 174 16.53 7.98 -2.81
CA HIS A 174 17.67 8.07 -1.91
C HIS A 174 17.62 6.99 -0.82
N ALA A 175 16.47 6.82 -0.17
CA ALA A 175 16.30 5.78 0.86
C ALA A 175 16.53 4.37 0.26
N ALA A 176 15.97 4.10 -0.91
CA ALA A 176 16.16 2.81 -1.59
C ALA A 176 17.64 2.56 -1.96
N SER A 177 18.37 3.60 -2.39
CA SER A 177 19.78 3.48 -2.75
C SER A 177 20.69 3.21 -1.56
N GLU A 178 20.39 3.77 -0.38
CA GLU A 178 21.17 3.52 0.85
C GLU A 178 20.98 2.10 1.40
N VAL A 179 19.85 1.49 1.09
CA VAL A 179 19.52 0.16 1.62
C VAL A 179 19.88 -0.95 0.64
N CYS A 180 20.04 -0.64 -0.64
CA CYS A 180 20.16 -1.61 -1.73
C CYS A 180 21.61 -2.08 -1.99
N ASP A 181 22.39 -2.36 -0.94
CA ASP A 181 23.57 -3.24 -1.05
C ASP A 181 23.17 -4.71 -1.14
N THR A 182 21.89 -5.00 -1.10
CA THR A 182 21.33 -6.34 -1.23
C THR A 182 20.93 -6.57 -2.69
N PRO A 183 21.29 -7.72 -3.28
CA PRO A 183 20.89 -8.04 -4.65
C PRO A 183 19.37 -7.94 -4.79
N PRO A 184 18.87 -7.56 -5.98
CA PRO A 184 17.45 -7.35 -6.18
C PRO A 184 16.67 -8.55 -5.63
N VAL A 185 15.70 -8.22 -4.81
CA VAL A 185 14.73 -9.17 -4.29
C VAL A 185 14.31 -10.11 -5.41
N GLN A 186 14.32 -11.40 -5.16
CA GLN A 186 13.89 -12.40 -6.11
C GLN A 186 12.61 -11.91 -6.81
N PRO A 187 12.52 -12.09 -8.13
CA PRO A 187 11.28 -11.74 -8.83
C PRO A 187 10.13 -12.41 -8.06
N PRO A 188 9.02 -11.68 -7.83
CA PRO A 188 7.90 -12.24 -7.10
C PRO A 188 7.58 -13.61 -7.73
N ASP A 189 7.43 -14.63 -6.90
CA ASP A 189 6.99 -15.93 -7.35
C ASP A 189 5.84 -15.70 -8.32
N SER A 190 5.97 -16.22 -9.54
CA SER A 190 4.98 -15.99 -10.60
C SER A 190 3.57 -16.45 -10.20
N ALA A 191 3.45 -17.19 -9.11
CA ALA A 191 2.21 -17.56 -8.46
C ALA A 191 1.66 -16.47 -7.51
N ALA A 192 2.46 -15.51 -7.07
CA ALA A 192 2.02 -14.44 -6.17
C ALA A 192 1.38 -13.30 -6.99
N LEU A 193 0.12 -13.46 -7.36
CA LEU A 193 -0.66 -12.47 -8.11
C LEU A 193 -1.26 -11.36 -7.23
N HIS A 194 -0.87 -11.29 -5.96
CA HIS A 194 -1.38 -10.35 -4.97
C HIS A 194 -0.29 -10.05 -3.93
N PRO A 195 -0.20 -8.80 -3.43
CA PRO A 195 0.69 -8.49 -2.31
C PRO A 195 0.42 -9.39 -1.11
N HIS A 196 1.46 -9.80 -0.42
CA HIS A 196 1.37 -10.64 0.78
C HIS A 196 2.14 -10.00 1.92
N ALA A 197 1.83 -10.41 3.14
CA ALA A 197 2.51 -9.94 4.34
C ALA A 197 4.02 -10.19 4.24
N ALA A 198 4.81 -9.20 4.67
CA ALA A 198 6.26 -9.38 4.79
C ALA A 198 6.56 -10.55 5.74
N GLY A 199 7.40 -11.48 5.30
CA GLY A 199 7.86 -12.57 6.16
C GLY A 199 8.60 -12.00 7.38
N LYS A 200 8.54 -12.69 8.51
CA LYS A 200 9.20 -12.27 9.76
C LYS A 200 10.72 -12.14 9.64
N GLU A 201 11.31 -12.65 8.55
CA GLU A 201 12.74 -12.61 8.26
C GLU A 201 13.14 -11.60 7.17
N ALA A 202 12.18 -11.01 6.47
CA ALA A 202 12.45 -9.85 5.63
C ALA A 202 12.63 -8.66 6.59
N GLY A 203 13.82 -8.50 7.10
CA GLY A 203 14.22 -7.26 7.78
C GLY A 203 13.79 -6.14 6.85
N GLY A 204 12.92 -5.27 7.33
CA GLY A 204 12.48 -4.10 6.57
C GLY A 204 13.68 -3.35 5.99
N LEU A 205 13.37 -2.41 5.13
CA LEU A 205 14.36 -1.57 4.46
C LEU A 205 15.72 -1.60 5.09
#